data_78efa46d6ea37815441b197a28acb652
#
_entry.id   78efa46d6ea37815441b197a28acb652
#
_cell.length_a   1.000
_cell.length_b   1.000
_cell.length_c   1.000
_cell.angle_alpha   90.00
_cell.angle_beta   90.00
_cell.angle_gamma   90.00
#
_symmetry.space_group_name_H-M   'P 1'
#
loop_
_entity.id
_entity.type
_entity.pdbx_description
1 polymer ?
#
loop_
_entity_poly.entity_id
_entity_poly.type
_entity_poly.pdbx_seq_one_letter_code
_entity_poly.pdbx_strand_id
1 'polypeptide(L)'
;MSAEAVPQILVPLCPANPLQPGQDIIVYLRPESNGILTESVLFKVLSNPQWKEKLTLSYLANLPGEFILRHRIVEHHYAVRLDFAARGRSAFTPSMRSALERFFGIPFDKAQILGAFEALQLLRLSAEELFQLWVPVYDILEIEGQLVKRLHDNVFVINYDIPALLHKNHAGTDVAVMLFRTTLDYDGFRPLIERIRDNLIQANMLDPTKTERRVFHYSKGPFEQLLDGLGYLWKSATERASLADLQFAQFLHAKGCTDEQILRYLTHPIGVLETGERRLEQNLFSFTLFDSYEEAWRKTLNFSQDF
;
A
#
# COMPACT_ATOMS: atom_id res chain seq x y z
N MET A 1 21.88 14.72 24.86
CA MET A 1 20.54 14.30 24.39
C MET A 1 20.57 14.45 22.87
N SER A 2 20.46 13.38 22.09
CA SER A 2 20.30 13.50 20.62
C SER A 2 18.99 14.23 20.32
N ALA A 3 19.01 15.14 19.34
CA ALA A 3 17.80 15.81 18.90
C ALA A 3 16.78 14.74 18.45
N GLU A 4 15.52 14.94 18.82
CA GLU A 4 14.45 14.03 18.44
C GLU A 4 14.30 14.01 16.92
N ALA A 5 14.27 12.81 16.31
CA ALA A 5 14.04 12.67 14.89
C ALA A 5 12.58 13.06 14.53
N VAL A 6 12.44 14.10 13.72
CA VAL A 6 11.15 14.68 13.31
C VAL A 6 11.06 14.81 11.79
N PRO A 7 9.86 14.84 11.19
CA PRO A 7 9.70 15.05 9.76
C PRO A 7 10.34 16.36 9.29
N GLN A 8 11.07 16.32 8.19
CA GLN A 8 11.57 17.49 7.50
C GLN A 8 10.59 17.85 6.37
N ILE A 9 9.69 18.80 6.63
CA ILE A 9 8.68 19.22 5.67
C ILE A 9 9.26 20.31 4.78
N LEU A 10 9.44 19.98 3.51
CA LEU A 10 10.00 20.86 2.48
C LEU A 10 8.92 21.63 1.72
N VAL A 11 7.78 20.97 1.47
CA VAL A 11 6.57 21.58 0.92
C VAL A 11 5.44 21.25 1.90
N PRO A 12 4.87 22.24 2.60
CA PRO A 12 3.75 22.04 3.51
C PRO A 12 2.54 21.41 2.81
N LEU A 13 1.79 20.57 3.54
CA LEU A 13 0.58 19.96 3.02
C LEU A 13 -0.44 21.03 2.64
N CYS A 14 -0.74 21.09 1.34
CA CYS A 14 -1.86 21.87 0.84
C CYS A 14 -3.14 21.05 1.07
N PRO A 15 -4.13 21.54 1.84
CA PRO A 15 -5.38 20.81 2.08
C PRO A 15 -6.14 20.49 0.78
N ALA A 16 -6.98 19.47 0.81
CA ALA A 16 -7.89 19.15 -0.28
C ALA A 16 -8.82 20.31 -0.58
N ASN A 17 -9.12 20.52 -1.87
CA ASN A 17 -10.11 21.49 -2.29
C ASN A 17 -11.22 20.77 -3.08
N PRO A 18 -12.41 20.59 -2.51
CA PRO A 18 -13.50 19.87 -3.16
C PRO A 18 -14.01 20.54 -4.45
N LEU A 19 -13.67 21.81 -4.66
CA LEU A 19 -14.05 22.56 -5.88
C LEU A 19 -13.04 22.36 -7.03
N GLN A 20 -11.85 21.80 -6.75
CA GLN A 20 -10.85 21.52 -7.77
C GLN A 20 -10.99 20.06 -8.24
N PRO A 21 -11.23 19.83 -9.54
CA PRO A 21 -11.21 18.47 -10.08
C PRO A 21 -9.79 17.89 -9.99
N GLY A 22 -9.70 16.60 -9.68
CA GLY A 22 -8.43 15.91 -9.63
C GLY A 22 -8.41 14.82 -8.58
N GLN A 23 -7.31 14.08 -8.59
CA GLN A 23 -7.05 13.03 -7.62
C GLN A 23 -5.69 13.22 -6.95
N ASP A 24 -5.56 12.68 -5.75
CA ASP A 24 -4.31 12.62 -5.01
C ASP A 24 -3.51 11.40 -5.47
N ILE A 25 -2.21 11.56 -5.69
CA ILE A 25 -1.28 10.44 -5.87
C ILE A 25 -0.18 10.60 -4.82
N ILE A 26 -0.16 9.71 -3.86
CA ILE A 26 0.90 9.68 -2.86
C ILE A 26 2.03 8.80 -3.38
N VAL A 27 3.24 9.33 -3.32
CA VAL A 27 4.47 8.63 -3.71
C VAL A 27 5.41 8.64 -2.53
N TYR A 28 5.99 7.48 -2.19
CA TYR A 28 7.09 7.44 -1.23
C TYR A 28 8.21 6.52 -1.70
N LEU A 29 9.44 6.94 -1.45
CA LEU A 29 10.63 6.17 -1.79
C LEU A 29 10.80 5.01 -0.80
N ARG A 30 11.36 3.90 -1.26
CA ARG A 30 11.71 2.82 -0.35
C ARG A 30 12.95 3.20 0.46
N PRO A 31 13.06 2.79 1.74
CA PRO A 31 14.21 3.13 2.58
C PRO A 31 15.56 2.80 1.93
N GLU A 32 15.61 1.70 1.17
CA GLU A 32 16.83 1.22 0.51
C GLU A 32 17.22 2.04 -0.72
N SER A 33 16.29 2.80 -1.28
CA SER A 33 16.47 3.59 -2.50
C SER A 33 16.31 5.09 -2.27
N ASN A 34 15.95 5.49 -1.04
CA ASN A 34 15.80 6.91 -0.72
C ASN A 34 17.11 7.66 -0.85
N GLY A 35 17.06 8.90 -1.32
CA GLY A 35 18.21 9.80 -1.42
C GLY A 35 18.17 10.70 -2.64
N ILE A 36 19.05 11.70 -2.62
CA ILE A 36 19.13 12.80 -3.59
C ILE A 36 19.14 12.34 -5.05
N LEU A 37 19.81 11.23 -5.35
CA LEU A 37 19.90 10.74 -6.74
C LEU A 37 18.55 10.23 -7.23
N THR A 38 17.85 9.42 -6.42
CA THR A 38 16.51 8.90 -6.76
C THR A 38 15.51 10.03 -6.89
N GLU A 39 15.50 10.95 -5.92
CA GLU A 39 14.65 12.14 -5.95
C GLU A 39 14.92 12.98 -7.20
N SER A 40 16.20 13.20 -7.55
CA SER A 40 16.59 13.95 -8.73
C SER A 40 16.07 13.32 -10.03
N VAL A 41 16.11 11.99 -10.14
CA VAL A 41 15.55 11.28 -11.30
C VAL A 41 14.04 11.48 -11.39
N LEU A 42 13.30 11.34 -10.26
CA LEU A 42 11.87 11.57 -10.22
C LEU A 42 11.52 13.02 -10.61
N PHE A 43 12.14 14.01 -9.96
CA PHE A 43 11.87 15.42 -10.24
C PHE A 43 12.27 15.85 -11.65
N LYS A 44 13.32 15.28 -12.23
CA LYS A 44 13.68 15.52 -13.63
C LYS A 44 12.57 15.10 -14.60
N VAL A 45 11.94 13.94 -14.36
CA VAL A 45 10.82 13.48 -15.18
C VAL A 45 9.58 14.34 -14.95
N LEU A 46 9.24 14.62 -13.68
CA LEU A 46 8.08 15.42 -13.29
C LEU A 46 8.15 16.87 -13.78
N SER A 47 9.37 17.44 -13.91
CA SER A 47 9.61 18.79 -14.43
C SER A 47 9.49 18.91 -15.94
N ASN A 48 9.33 17.80 -16.66
CA ASN A 48 9.12 17.83 -18.11
C ASN A 48 7.82 18.59 -18.45
N PRO A 49 7.79 19.49 -19.45
CA PRO A 49 6.58 20.23 -19.84
C PRO A 49 5.35 19.37 -20.09
N GLN A 50 5.53 18.14 -20.56
CA GLN A 50 4.45 17.17 -20.78
C GLN A 50 3.65 16.86 -19.50
N TRP A 51 4.29 16.91 -18.33
CA TRP A 51 3.71 16.53 -17.03
C TRP A 51 3.52 17.72 -16.10
N LYS A 52 4.41 18.72 -16.16
CA LYS A 52 4.46 19.85 -15.22
C LYS A 52 3.13 20.59 -15.07
N GLU A 53 2.36 20.71 -16.16
CA GLU A 53 1.06 21.41 -16.12
C GLU A 53 -0.09 20.54 -15.62
N LYS A 54 0.13 19.22 -15.54
CA LYS A 54 -0.89 18.24 -15.16
C LYS A 54 -0.74 17.74 -13.72
N LEU A 55 0.41 18.04 -13.10
CA LEU A 55 0.77 17.55 -11.77
C LEU A 55 1.16 18.75 -10.90
N THR A 56 0.50 18.87 -9.75
CA THR A 56 0.86 19.85 -8.72
C THR A 56 1.45 19.13 -7.52
N LEU A 57 2.72 19.45 -7.18
CA LEU A 57 3.32 18.97 -5.93
C LEU A 57 2.65 19.70 -4.77
N SER A 58 1.88 18.98 -3.99
CA SER A 58 1.05 19.48 -2.88
C SER A 58 1.58 19.13 -1.50
N TYR A 59 2.62 18.30 -1.45
CA TYR A 59 3.39 17.96 -0.25
C TYR A 59 4.73 17.34 -0.62
N LEU A 60 5.75 17.66 0.19
CA LEU A 60 7.05 17.00 0.17
C LEU A 60 7.64 17.01 1.57
N ALA A 61 7.97 15.86 2.10
CA ALA A 61 8.69 15.72 3.35
C ALA A 61 9.63 14.52 3.32
N ASN A 62 10.65 14.56 4.18
CA ASN A 62 11.47 13.41 4.50
C ASN A 62 11.15 12.95 5.92
N LEU A 63 10.74 11.67 6.05
CA LEU A 63 10.39 11.04 7.32
C LEU A 63 11.57 10.20 7.80
N PRO A 64 12.22 10.56 8.94
CA PRO A 64 13.28 9.74 9.51
C PRO A 64 12.78 8.34 9.90
N GLY A 65 13.61 7.31 9.73
CA GLY A 65 13.23 5.93 10.08
C GLY A 65 12.88 5.75 11.55
N GLU A 66 13.55 6.47 12.48
CA GLU A 66 13.17 6.49 13.90
C GLU A 66 11.76 7.08 14.13
N PHE A 67 11.38 8.10 13.34
CA PHE A 67 10.05 8.67 13.38
C PHE A 67 9.01 7.65 12.90
N ILE A 68 9.30 6.97 11.78
CA ILE A 68 8.44 5.94 11.21
C ILE A 68 8.21 4.81 12.23
N LEU A 69 9.27 4.34 12.89
CA LEU A 69 9.19 3.30 13.93
C LEU A 69 8.39 3.76 15.14
N ARG A 70 8.68 4.96 15.68
CA ARG A 70 8.00 5.51 16.85
C ARG A 70 6.48 5.63 16.65
N HIS A 71 6.08 6.07 15.47
CA HIS A 71 4.68 6.27 15.12
C HIS A 71 4.03 5.03 14.50
N ARG A 72 4.77 3.90 14.41
CA ARG A 72 4.30 2.63 13.86
C ARG A 72 3.62 2.77 12.50
N ILE A 73 4.20 3.62 11.62
CA ILE A 73 3.60 3.99 10.34
C ILE A 73 3.43 2.75 9.47
N VAL A 74 4.45 1.89 9.39
CA VAL A 74 4.42 0.67 8.60
C VAL A 74 3.39 -0.32 9.13
N GLU A 75 3.31 -0.52 10.45
CA GLU A 75 2.33 -1.40 11.07
C GLU A 75 0.90 -0.94 10.83
N HIS A 76 0.64 0.36 10.92
CA HIS A 76 -0.69 0.90 10.64
C HIS A 76 -1.05 0.76 9.16
N HIS A 77 -0.09 1.04 8.27
CA HIS A 77 -0.30 0.91 6.82
C HIS A 77 -0.58 -0.54 6.39
N TYR A 78 0.11 -1.50 6.98
CA TYR A 78 -0.07 -2.93 6.69
C TYR A 78 -0.94 -3.66 7.73
N ALA A 79 -1.78 -2.95 8.50
CA ALA A 79 -2.52 -3.52 9.64
C ALA A 79 -3.31 -4.79 9.29
N VAL A 80 -4.01 -4.82 8.16
CA VAL A 80 -4.77 -5.99 7.70
C VAL A 80 -3.83 -7.16 7.40
N ARG A 81 -2.75 -6.93 6.68
CA ARG A 81 -1.77 -7.97 6.36
C ARG A 81 -1.03 -8.45 7.60
N LEU A 82 -0.78 -7.55 8.55
CA LEU A 82 -0.17 -7.86 9.85
C LEU A 82 -1.08 -8.77 10.69
N ASP A 83 -2.40 -8.52 10.71
CA ASP A 83 -3.37 -9.38 11.38
C ASP A 83 -3.34 -10.81 10.82
N PHE A 84 -3.34 -10.95 9.49
CA PHE A 84 -3.20 -12.26 8.84
C PHE A 84 -1.84 -12.91 9.11
N ALA A 85 -0.75 -12.14 9.12
CA ALA A 85 0.59 -12.65 9.45
C ALA A 85 0.69 -13.14 10.90
N ALA A 86 -0.08 -12.54 11.82
CA ALA A 86 -0.13 -12.95 13.22
C ALA A 86 -1.07 -14.12 13.47
N ARG A 87 -2.26 -14.12 12.86
CA ARG A 87 -3.32 -15.10 13.13
C ARG A 87 -3.24 -16.36 12.26
N GLY A 88 -2.49 -16.29 11.16
CA GLY A 88 -2.31 -17.43 10.25
C GLY A 88 -3.65 -18.02 9.79
N ARG A 89 -3.78 -19.34 9.92
CA ARG A 89 -4.96 -20.10 9.51
C ARG A 89 -6.29 -19.52 10.04
N SER A 90 -6.33 -18.96 11.25
CA SER A 90 -7.57 -18.50 11.88
C SER A 90 -8.14 -17.23 11.24
N ALA A 91 -7.33 -16.52 10.42
CA ALA A 91 -7.79 -15.32 9.72
C ALA A 91 -8.53 -15.62 8.41
N PHE A 92 -8.47 -16.85 7.89
CA PHE A 92 -9.09 -17.21 6.61
C PHE A 92 -10.60 -17.22 6.69
N THR A 93 -11.24 -16.47 5.81
CA THR A 93 -12.68 -16.53 5.57
C THR A 93 -13.08 -17.84 4.86
N PRO A 94 -14.36 -18.23 4.83
CA PRO A 94 -14.80 -19.39 4.05
C PRO A 94 -14.44 -19.31 2.56
N SER A 95 -14.53 -18.13 1.95
CA SER A 95 -14.18 -17.90 0.54
C SER A 95 -12.69 -18.10 0.29
N MET A 96 -11.85 -17.54 1.16
CA MET A 96 -10.40 -17.72 1.08
C MET A 96 -9.98 -19.20 1.24
N ARG A 97 -10.65 -19.96 2.13
CA ARG A 97 -10.39 -21.41 2.29
C ARG A 97 -10.68 -22.14 1.00
N SER A 98 -11.85 -21.91 0.41
CA SER A 98 -12.24 -22.52 -0.87
C SER A 98 -11.32 -22.13 -2.04
N ALA A 99 -10.81 -20.90 -2.05
CA ALA A 99 -9.86 -20.44 -3.07
C ALA A 99 -8.49 -21.13 -2.92
N LEU A 100 -7.98 -21.27 -1.69
CA LEU A 100 -6.74 -22.00 -1.39
C LEU A 100 -6.85 -23.47 -1.81
N GLU A 101 -7.96 -24.15 -1.45
CA GLU A 101 -8.21 -25.54 -1.84
C GLU A 101 -8.22 -25.73 -3.34
N ARG A 102 -8.91 -24.86 -4.07
CA ARG A 102 -8.97 -24.92 -5.54
C ARG A 102 -7.62 -24.69 -6.20
N PHE A 103 -6.84 -23.74 -5.68
CA PHE A 103 -5.57 -23.37 -6.29
C PHE A 103 -4.50 -24.43 -6.06
N PHE A 104 -4.36 -24.97 -4.85
CA PHE A 104 -3.32 -25.93 -4.52
C PHE A 104 -3.77 -27.40 -4.60
N GLY A 105 -5.08 -27.66 -4.74
CA GLY A 105 -5.61 -29.03 -4.76
C GLY A 105 -5.52 -29.76 -3.43
N ILE A 106 -5.40 -29.02 -2.31
CA ILE A 106 -5.23 -29.56 -0.96
C ILE A 106 -6.43 -29.12 -0.10
N PRO A 107 -7.15 -30.03 0.56
CA PRO A 107 -8.21 -29.67 1.49
C PRO A 107 -7.68 -28.76 2.61
N PHE A 108 -8.43 -27.70 2.95
CA PHE A 108 -8.00 -26.70 3.94
C PHE A 108 -7.72 -27.31 5.32
N ASP A 109 -8.47 -28.33 5.71
CA ASP A 109 -8.26 -29.04 6.98
C ASP A 109 -6.94 -29.82 7.05
N LYS A 110 -6.38 -30.22 5.90
CA LYS A 110 -5.08 -30.90 5.78
C LYS A 110 -3.91 -29.92 5.57
N ALA A 111 -4.18 -28.66 5.25
CA ALA A 111 -3.17 -27.65 5.06
C ALA A 111 -2.65 -27.12 6.41
N GLN A 112 -1.35 -27.12 6.61
CA GLN A 112 -0.68 -26.43 7.72
C GLN A 112 -0.40 -24.99 7.31
N ILE A 113 -1.26 -24.06 7.73
CA ILE A 113 -1.15 -22.65 7.37
C ILE A 113 -0.63 -21.87 8.56
N LEU A 114 0.62 -21.42 8.45
CA LEU A 114 1.32 -20.64 9.46
C LEU A 114 1.17 -19.15 9.17
N GLY A 115 0.99 -18.34 10.21
CA GLY A 115 1.27 -16.93 10.12
C GLY A 115 2.77 -16.68 9.96
N ALA A 116 3.16 -15.55 9.38
CA ALA A 116 4.58 -15.28 9.13
C ALA A 116 5.42 -15.32 10.41
N PHE A 117 4.90 -14.79 11.53
CA PHE A 117 5.62 -14.80 12.82
C PHE A 117 5.74 -16.19 13.43
N GLU A 118 4.71 -17.02 13.29
CA GLU A 118 4.76 -18.42 13.70
C GLU A 118 5.78 -19.20 12.86
N ALA A 119 5.81 -18.93 11.54
CA ALA A 119 6.76 -19.56 10.62
C ALA A 119 8.22 -19.23 10.99
N LEU A 120 8.54 -17.99 11.38
CA LEU A 120 9.89 -17.63 11.85
C LEU A 120 10.34 -18.51 13.02
N GLN A 121 9.43 -18.76 13.97
CA GLN A 121 9.74 -19.57 15.16
C GLN A 121 9.89 -21.06 14.83
N LEU A 122 8.92 -21.61 14.10
CA LEU A 122 8.89 -23.05 13.80
C LEU A 122 10.00 -23.47 12.83
N LEU A 123 10.30 -22.63 11.82
CA LEU A 123 11.32 -22.91 10.81
C LEU A 123 12.71 -22.41 11.22
N ARG A 124 12.80 -21.67 12.33
CA ARG A 124 14.03 -21.03 12.84
C ARG A 124 14.71 -20.16 11.79
N LEU A 125 13.92 -19.38 11.06
CA LEU A 125 14.37 -18.44 10.04
C LEU A 125 14.34 -17.01 10.59
N SER A 126 15.25 -16.16 10.12
CA SER A 126 15.15 -14.72 10.25
C SER A 126 14.06 -14.18 9.32
N ALA A 127 13.62 -12.95 9.54
CA ALA A 127 12.64 -12.28 8.70
C ALA A 127 13.11 -12.18 7.23
N GLU A 128 14.39 -11.89 7.01
CA GLU A 128 14.96 -11.78 5.68
C GLU A 128 15.08 -13.15 5.00
N GLU A 129 15.49 -14.21 5.71
CA GLU A 129 15.56 -15.56 5.17
C GLU A 129 14.18 -16.06 4.74
N LEU A 130 13.13 -15.84 5.55
CA LEU A 130 11.74 -16.19 5.19
C LEU A 130 11.28 -15.43 3.94
N PHE A 131 11.59 -14.13 3.84
CA PHE A 131 11.27 -13.31 2.69
C PHE A 131 11.96 -13.78 1.42
N GLN A 132 13.26 -14.12 1.50
CA GLN A 132 14.08 -14.54 0.37
C GLN A 132 13.90 -16.01 0.00
N LEU A 133 13.24 -16.83 0.85
CA LEU A 133 13.01 -18.23 0.57
C LEU A 133 12.29 -18.40 -0.77
N TRP A 134 13.04 -18.92 -1.75
CA TRP A 134 12.54 -19.08 -3.11
C TRP A 134 11.57 -20.25 -3.22
N VAL A 135 10.46 -20.02 -3.92
CA VAL A 135 9.53 -21.06 -4.37
C VAL A 135 9.11 -20.75 -5.82
N PRO A 136 8.70 -21.76 -6.59
CA PRO A 136 8.12 -21.53 -7.92
C PRO A 136 6.89 -20.63 -7.86
N VAL A 137 6.62 -19.90 -8.95
CA VAL A 137 5.47 -18.96 -9.00
C VAL A 137 4.12 -19.64 -8.75
N TYR A 138 3.95 -20.90 -9.15
CA TYR A 138 2.73 -21.68 -8.92
C TYR A 138 2.57 -22.14 -7.46
N ASP A 139 3.55 -21.89 -6.60
CA ASP A 139 3.50 -22.08 -5.15
C ASP A 139 3.21 -20.76 -4.41
N ILE A 140 2.84 -19.70 -5.15
CA ILE A 140 2.44 -18.41 -4.60
C ILE A 140 1.00 -18.11 -5.02
N LEU A 141 0.14 -17.86 -4.04
CA LEU A 141 -1.24 -17.43 -4.22
C LEU A 141 -1.41 -16.03 -3.62
N GLU A 142 -1.94 -15.11 -4.39
CA GLU A 142 -2.49 -13.86 -3.85
C GLU A 142 -4.02 -14.00 -3.72
N ILE A 143 -4.52 -13.76 -2.52
CA ILE A 143 -5.93 -13.90 -2.19
C ILE A 143 -6.39 -12.76 -1.29
N GLU A 144 -7.33 -11.96 -1.75
CA GLU A 144 -7.86 -10.78 -1.04
C GLU A 144 -6.75 -9.87 -0.47
N GLY A 145 -5.69 -9.65 -1.25
CA GLY A 145 -4.53 -8.85 -0.88
C GLY A 145 -3.54 -9.52 0.09
N GLN A 146 -3.74 -10.80 0.39
CA GLN A 146 -2.84 -11.60 1.21
C GLN A 146 -1.97 -12.49 0.32
N LEU A 147 -0.68 -12.61 0.66
CA LEU A 147 0.26 -13.46 -0.06
C LEU A 147 0.44 -14.78 0.69
N VAL A 148 0.11 -15.89 0.04
CA VAL A 148 0.32 -17.24 0.57
C VAL A 148 1.42 -17.93 -0.23
N LYS A 149 2.45 -18.39 0.46
CA LYS A 149 3.57 -19.15 -0.13
C LYS A 149 3.51 -20.59 0.36
N ARG A 150 3.44 -21.55 -0.56
CA ARG A 150 3.63 -22.98 -0.24
C ARG A 150 5.12 -23.27 -0.16
N LEU A 151 5.59 -23.75 0.97
CA LEU A 151 7.01 -24.09 1.17
C LEU A 151 7.35 -25.50 0.69
N HIS A 152 6.55 -26.46 1.12
CA HIS A 152 6.64 -27.86 0.71
C HIS A 152 5.34 -28.58 1.07
N ASP A 153 5.00 -29.65 0.37
CA ASP A 153 3.82 -30.50 0.58
C ASP A 153 2.55 -29.73 0.95
N ASN A 154 2.17 -29.74 2.23
CA ASN A 154 0.99 -29.07 2.77
C ASN A 154 1.30 -27.91 3.73
N VAL A 155 2.55 -27.41 3.74
CA VAL A 155 2.99 -26.30 4.61
C VAL A 155 2.94 -24.98 3.85
N PHE A 156 2.19 -24.03 4.37
CA PHE A 156 1.97 -22.71 3.79
C PHE A 156 2.31 -21.61 4.79
N VAL A 157 2.80 -20.47 4.30
CA VAL A 157 3.02 -19.26 5.10
C VAL A 157 2.28 -18.10 4.48
N ILE A 158 1.46 -17.42 5.30
CA ILE A 158 0.73 -16.23 4.87
C ILE A 158 1.48 -14.96 5.26
N ASN A 159 1.54 -14.01 4.30
CA ASN A 159 2.19 -12.71 4.44
C ASN A 159 3.65 -12.80 4.92
N TYR A 160 4.38 -13.72 4.33
CA TYR A 160 5.78 -14.04 4.64
C TYR A 160 6.74 -12.85 4.52
N ASP A 161 6.35 -11.79 3.82
CA ASP A 161 7.13 -10.57 3.63
C ASP A 161 6.94 -9.53 4.75
N ILE A 162 5.87 -9.63 5.54
CA ILE A 162 5.55 -8.66 6.60
C ILE A 162 6.65 -8.52 7.64
N PRO A 163 7.25 -9.59 8.20
CA PRO A 163 8.32 -9.43 9.17
C PRO A 163 9.52 -8.66 8.61
N ALA A 164 9.93 -8.92 7.37
CA ALA A 164 11.02 -8.21 6.74
C ALA A 164 10.68 -6.72 6.48
N LEU A 165 9.44 -6.41 6.09
CA LEU A 165 8.99 -5.04 5.88
C LEU A 165 9.05 -4.20 7.16
N LEU A 166 8.72 -4.77 8.32
CA LEU A 166 8.76 -4.06 9.60
C LEU A 166 10.18 -3.67 10.02
N HIS A 167 11.21 -4.40 9.56
CA HIS A 167 12.61 -4.15 9.91
C HIS A 167 13.37 -3.26 8.92
N LYS A 168 12.75 -2.80 7.85
CA LYS A 168 13.42 -1.97 6.84
C LYS A 168 13.73 -0.55 7.31
N ASN A 169 12.91 0.00 8.21
CA ASN A 169 13.15 1.31 8.79
C ASN A 169 13.96 1.18 10.08
N HIS A 170 15.00 2.00 10.21
CA HIS A 170 15.87 2.09 11.39
C HIS A 170 16.49 3.49 11.50
N ALA A 171 17.28 3.75 12.52
CA ALA A 171 17.87 5.06 12.81
C ALA A 171 18.71 5.66 11.66
N GLY A 172 19.24 4.83 10.78
CA GLY A 172 20.05 5.28 9.64
C GLY A 172 19.27 5.40 8.33
N THR A 173 17.95 5.24 8.35
CA THR A 173 17.10 5.36 7.14
C THR A 173 16.20 6.57 7.22
N ASP A 174 15.71 6.98 6.07
CA ASP A 174 14.65 7.96 5.89
C ASP A 174 13.80 7.61 4.66
N VAL A 175 12.64 8.26 4.54
CA VAL A 175 11.69 8.05 3.44
C VAL A 175 11.19 9.39 2.95
N ALA A 176 11.49 9.72 1.71
CA ALA A 176 10.89 10.88 1.03
C ALA A 176 9.44 10.54 0.66
N VAL A 177 8.52 11.41 1.05
CA VAL A 177 7.07 11.31 0.81
C VAL A 177 6.60 12.52 0.03
N MET A 178 5.87 12.28 -1.03
CA MET A 178 5.31 13.30 -1.92
C MET A 178 3.81 13.09 -2.11
N LEU A 179 3.06 14.17 -2.17
CA LEU A 179 1.69 14.19 -2.64
C LEU A 179 1.61 15.01 -3.92
N PHE A 180 1.12 14.40 -4.98
CA PHE A 180 0.80 15.08 -6.23
C PHE A 180 -0.72 15.14 -6.39
N ARG A 181 -1.22 16.31 -6.81
CA ARG A 181 -2.59 16.47 -7.31
C ARG A 181 -2.58 16.52 -8.80
N THR A 182 -3.47 15.76 -9.43
CA THR A 182 -3.51 15.62 -10.87
C THR A 182 -4.94 15.47 -11.39
N THR A 183 -5.19 16.02 -12.59
CA THR A 183 -6.42 15.75 -13.35
C THR A 183 -6.30 14.53 -14.25
N LEU A 184 -5.13 13.90 -14.31
CA LEU A 184 -4.94 12.65 -15.03
C LEU A 184 -5.68 11.52 -14.31
N ASP A 185 -6.32 10.65 -15.07
CA ASP A 185 -6.72 9.33 -14.60
C ASP A 185 -5.50 8.39 -14.52
N TYR A 186 -5.70 7.17 -14.06
CA TYR A 186 -4.60 6.22 -13.91
C TYR A 186 -4.00 5.79 -15.26
N ASP A 187 -4.77 5.75 -16.33
CA ASP A 187 -4.26 5.45 -17.67
C ASP A 187 -3.37 6.60 -18.18
N GLY A 188 -3.77 7.84 -17.93
CA GLY A 188 -2.94 9.02 -18.20
C GLY A 188 -1.70 9.13 -17.32
N PHE A 189 -1.74 8.52 -16.12
CA PHE A 189 -0.60 8.52 -15.19
C PHE A 189 0.42 7.40 -15.48
N ARG A 190 -0.01 6.29 -16.07
CA ARG A 190 0.85 5.14 -16.41
C ARG A 190 2.10 5.50 -17.24
N PRO A 191 2.00 6.29 -18.34
CA PRO A 191 3.19 6.68 -19.11
C PRO A 191 4.22 7.48 -18.30
N LEU A 192 3.79 8.22 -17.27
CA LEU A 192 4.68 8.91 -16.36
C LEU A 192 5.48 7.91 -15.51
N ILE A 193 4.81 6.90 -14.96
CA ILE A 193 5.46 5.84 -14.18
C ILE A 193 6.47 5.06 -15.04
N GLU A 194 6.10 4.71 -16.26
CA GLU A 194 7.00 4.06 -17.22
C GLU A 194 8.21 4.93 -17.51
N ARG A 195 8.02 6.24 -17.71
CA ARG A 195 9.13 7.17 -17.93
C ARG A 195 10.05 7.31 -16.72
N ILE A 196 9.50 7.33 -15.50
CA ILE A 196 10.31 7.31 -14.28
C ILE A 196 11.13 6.02 -14.23
N ARG A 197 10.50 4.87 -14.46
CA ARG A 197 11.15 3.56 -14.49
C ARG A 197 12.33 3.54 -15.48
N ASP A 198 12.13 3.99 -16.71
CA ASP A 198 13.17 4.04 -17.73
C ASP A 198 14.35 4.92 -17.32
N ASN A 199 14.09 6.08 -16.71
CA ASN A 199 15.14 6.96 -16.22
C ASN A 199 15.91 6.36 -15.03
N LEU A 200 15.24 5.60 -14.14
CA LEU A 200 15.88 4.87 -13.05
C LEU A 200 16.81 3.76 -13.60
N ILE A 201 16.37 3.05 -14.64
CA ILE A 201 17.20 2.03 -15.31
C ILE A 201 18.42 2.70 -15.97
N GLN A 202 18.23 3.80 -16.72
CA GLN A 202 19.31 4.55 -17.35
C GLN A 202 20.32 5.11 -16.34
N ALA A 203 19.86 5.44 -15.13
CA ALA A 203 20.71 5.90 -14.04
C ALA A 203 21.36 4.75 -13.24
N ASN A 204 21.19 3.49 -13.64
CA ASN A 204 21.63 2.28 -12.93
C ASN A 204 21.09 2.16 -11.49
N MET A 205 19.91 2.71 -11.23
CA MET A 205 19.24 2.68 -9.93
C MET A 205 18.16 1.59 -9.84
N LEU A 206 17.80 1.02 -10.97
CA LEU A 206 16.84 -0.08 -11.08
C LEU A 206 17.35 -1.11 -12.10
N ASP A 207 17.40 -2.37 -11.69
CA ASP A 207 17.64 -3.49 -12.59
C ASP A 207 16.48 -3.60 -13.60
N PRO A 208 16.74 -3.70 -14.92
CA PRO A 208 15.71 -3.81 -15.96
C PRO A 208 14.72 -4.97 -15.76
N THR A 209 15.16 -6.05 -15.08
CA THR A 209 14.32 -7.23 -14.78
C THR A 209 13.40 -7.03 -13.58
N LYS A 210 13.55 -5.92 -12.85
CA LYS A 210 12.78 -5.59 -11.65
C LYS A 210 11.75 -4.51 -11.94
N THR A 211 10.73 -4.46 -11.10
CA THR A 211 9.69 -3.42 -11.17
C THR A 211 10.12 -2.18 -10.38
N GLU A 212 9.55 -1.02 -10.74
CA GLU A 212 9.72 0.26 -10.04
C GLU A 212 9.36 0.19 -8.55
N ARG A 213 8.51 -0.77 -8.16
CA ARG A 213 8.12 -1.01 -6.76
C ARG A 213 9.29 -1.29 -5.81
N ARG A 214 10.46 -1.64 -6.36
CA ARG A 214 11.72 -1.77 -5.61
C ARG A 214 12.30 -0.42 -5.18
N VAL A 215 11.97 0.65 -5.91
CA VAL A 215 12.50 1.99 -5.68
C VAL A 215 11.49 2.88 -4.99
N PHE A 216 10.26 2.90 -5.48
CA PHE A 216 9.20 3.71 -4.91
C PHE A 216 7.84 3.01 -4.91
N HIS A 217 6.96 3.49 -4.06
CA HIS A 217 5.55 3.19 -4.06
C HIS A 217 4.78 4.39 -4.62
N TYR A 218 3.66 4.15 -5.27
CA TYR A 218 2.64 5.16 -5.54
C TYR A 218 1.25 4.55 -5.33
N SER A 219 0.31 5.33 -4.81
CA SER A 219 -1.07 4.89 -4.59
C SER A 219 -1.78 4.64 -5.93
N LYS A 220 -2.39 3.46 -6.08
CA LYS A 220 -2.96 2.95 -7.34
C LYS A 220 -4.48 2.92 -7.36
N GLY A 221 -5.11 3.33 -6.29
CA GLY A 221 -6.57 3.37 -6.19
C GLY A 221 -7.02 4.37 -5.13
N PRO A 222 -8.27 4.85 -5.21
CA PRO A 222 -8.76 5.90 -4.32
C PRO A 222 -8.69 5.52 -2.83
N PHE A 223 -9.00 4.29 -2.45
CA PHE A 223 -8.89 3.85 -1.05
C PHE A 223 -7.43 3.68 -0.60
N GLU A 224 -6.52 3.28 -1.51
CA GLU A 224 -5.09 3.26 -1.23
C GLU A 224 -4.54 4.67 -1.01
N GLN A 225 -5.04 5.70 -1.75
CA GLN A 225 -4.70 7.11 -1.50
C GLN A 225 -5.05 7.54 -0.07
N LEU A 226 -6.20 7.12 0.46
CA LEU A 226 -6.58 7.43 1.84
C LEU A 226 -5.65 6.73 2.84
N LEU A 227 -5.37 5.46 2.63
CA LEU A 227 -4.50 4.68 3.50
C LEU A 227 -3.08 5.25 3.53
N ASP A 228 -2.50 5.53 2.36
CA ASP A 228 -1.19 6.15 2.20
C ASP A 228 -1.16 7.54 2.84
N GLY A 229 -2.17 8.37 2.56
CA GLY A 229 -2.26 9.74 3.06
C GLY A 229 -2.33 9.79 4.58
N LEU A 230 -3.21 9.03 5.19
CA LEU A 230 -3.33 8.96 6.65
C LEU A 230 -2.09 8.34 7.33
N GLY A 231 -1.33 7.51 6.62
CA GLY A 231 -0.10 6.90 7.12
C GLY A 231 1.11 7.83 7.03
N TYR A 232 1.35 8.41 5.86
CA TYR A 232 2.63 9.03 5.51
C TYR A 232 2.61 10.56 5.43
N LEU A 233 1.44 11.23 5.41
CA LEU A 233 1.39 12.69 5.37
C LEU A 233 1.33 13.27 6.78
N TRP A 234 2.29 14.15 7.09
CA TRP A 234 2.43 14.79 8.39
C TRP A 234 2.55 16.30 8.21
N LYS A 235 1.78 17.08 8.98
CA LYS A 235 1.81 18.56 8.97
C LYS A 235 2.89 19.09 9.92
N SER A 236 3.22 18.33 10.96
CA SER A 236 4.26 18.62 11.93
C SER A 236 4.77 17.32 12.58
N ALA A 237 5.65 17.41 13.55
CA ALA A 237 6.13 16.25 14.32
C ALA A 237 4.99 15.55 15.11
N THR A 238 3.90 16.24 15.39
CA THR A 238 2.80 15.76 16.26
C THR A 238 1.45 15.73 15.54
N GLU A 239 1.34 16.33 14.35
CA GLU A 239 0.09 16.44 13.62
C GLU A 239 0.16 15.66 12.30
N ARG A 240 -0.65 14.62 12.20
CA ARG A 240 -0.85 13.81 10.99
C ARG A 240 -1.93 14.45 10.10
N ALA A 241 -1.88 14.19 8.82
CA ALA A 241 -3.00 14.48 7.92
C ALA A 241 -4.28 13.76 8.37
N SER A 242 -5.40 14.38 8.15
CA SER A 242 -6.75 13.87 8.43
C SER A 242 -7.51 13.59 7.12
N LEU A 243 -8.68 12.98 7.21
CA LEU A 243 -9.57 12.79 6.05
C LEU A 243 -9.91 14.12 5.36
N ALA A 244 -10.01 15.22 6.13
CA ALA A 244 -10.28 16.56 5.59
C ALA A 244 -9.18 17.08 4.64
N ASP A 245 -7.98 16.53 4.71
CA ASP A 245 -6.83 16.94 3.90
C ASP A 245 -6.75 16.19 2.55
N LEU A 246 -7.55 15.13 2.35
CA LEU A 246 -7.46 14.20 1.23
C LEU A 246 -8.64 14.33 0.27
N GLN A 247 -8.35 14.44 -1.04
CA GLN A 247 -9.35 14.69 -2.08
C GLN A 247 -10.44 13.61 -2.14
N PHE A 248 -10.06 12.33 -2.06
CA PHE A 248 -11.06 11.26 -2.12
C PHE A 248 -11.97 11.24 -0.89
N ALA A 249 -11.46 11.57 0.31
CA ALA A 249 -12.31 11.69 1.48
C ALA A 249 -13.33 12.83 1.33
N GLN A 250 -12.89 13.99 0.82
CA GLN A 250 -13.79 15.10 0.53
C GLN A 250 -14.86 14.73 -0.50
N PHE A 251 -14.48 13.97 -1.53
CA PHE A 251 -15.42 13.43 -2.51
C PHE A 251 -16.44 12.50 -1.84
N LEU A 252 -16.01 11.59 -0.99
CA LEU A 252 -16.90 10.65 -0.26
C LEU A 252 -17.84 11.41 0.70
N HIS A 253 -17.37 12.45 1.40
CA HIS A 253 -18.20 13.31 2.23
C HIS A 253 -19.30 14.00 1.39
N ALA A 254 -18.96 14.52 0.21
CA ALA A 254 -19.93 15.10 -0.72
C ALA A 254 -20.98 14.08 -1.22
N LYS A 255 -20.65 12.78 -1.19
CA LYS A 255 -21.58 11.67 -1.47
C LYS A 255 -22.36 11.18 -0.24
N GLY A 256 -22.15 11.81 0.93
CA GLY A 256 -22.84 11.49 2.19
C GLY A 256 -22.17 10.45 3.08
N CYS A 257 -20.93 10.02 2.77
CA CYS A 257 -20.19 9.12 3.64
C CYS A 257 -19.70 9.85 4.90
N THR A 258 -19.76 9.21 6.05
CA THR A 258 -19.20 9.72 7.31
C THR A 258 -17.72 9.30 7.46
N ASP A 259 -16.97 9.99 8.33
CA ASP A 259 -15.61 9.61 8.70
C ASP A 259 -15.54 8.16 9.21
N GLU A 260 -16.51 7.77 10.02
CA GLU A 260 -16.58 6.39 10.55
C GLU A 260 -16.71 5.36 9.43
N GLN A 261 -17.56 5.60 8.45
CA GLN A 261 -17.71 4.71 7.29
C GLN A 261 -16.41 4.63 6.48
N ILE A 262 -15.77 5.77 6.21
CA ILE A 262 -14.51 5.83 5.47
C ILE A 262 -13.41 5.06 6.22
N LEU A 263 -13.24 5.31 7.51
CA LEU A 263 -12.25 4.61 8.34
C LEU A 263 -12.54 3.10 8.44
N ARG A 264 -13.82 2.72 8.49
CA ARG A 264 -14.21 1.32 8.48
C ARG A 264 -13.78 0.61 7.17
N TYR A 265 -13.91 1.24 6.01
CA TYR A 265 -13.40 0.71 4.74
C TYR A 265 -11.88 0.48 4.77
N LEU A 266 -11.13 1.35 5.44
CA LEU A 266 -9.67 1.23 5.53
C LEU A 266 -9.22 0.14 6.51
N THR A 267 -9.93 -0.01 7.62
CA THR A 267 -9.58 -0.99 8.67
C THR A 267 -10.12 -2.40 8.41
N HIS A 268 -11.21 -2.52 7.65
CA HIS A 268 -11.86 -3.78 7.30
C HIS A 268 -12.15 -3.83 5.78
N PRO A 269 -11.10 -3.84 4.93
CA PRO A 269 -11.29 -3.72 3.49
C PRO A 269 -11.83 -5.00 2.82
N ILE A 270 -11.83 -6.13 3.51
CA ILE A 270 -12.39 -7.38 2.98
C ILE A 270 -13.87 -7.42 3.34
N GLY A 271 -14.72 -7.62 2.35
CA GLY A 271 -16.17 -7.64 2.51
C GLY A 271 -16.85 -8.38 1.36
N VAL A 272 -18.16 -8.34 1.34
CA VAL A 272 -18.99 -9.03 0.36
C VAL A 272 -19.58 -8.00 -0.62
N LEU A 273 -19.30 -8.20 -1.90
CA LEU A 273 -19.98 -7.50 -2.99
C LEU A 273 -21.24 -8.27 -3.39
N GLU A 274 -22.37 -7.59 -3.37
CA GLU A 274 -23.62 -8.14 -3.83
C GLU A 274 -23.91 -7.68 -5.27
N THR A 275 -23.93 -8.62 -6.20
CA THR A 275 -24.26 -8.40 -7.63
C THR A 275 -25.39 -9.31 -8.05
N GLY A 276 -26.63 -8.83 -7.94
CA GLY A 276 -27.82 -9.65 -8.16
C GLY A 276 -27.89 -10.82 -7.16
N GLU A 277 -27.94 -12.05 -7.68
CA GLU A 277 -27.96 -13.26 -6.84
C GLU A 277 -26.56 -13.74 -6.39
N ARG A 278 -25.49 -13.07 -6.81
CA ARG A 278 -24.12 -13.47 -6.48
C ARG A 278 -23.58 -12.64 -5.31
N ARG A 279 -22.97 -13.35 -4.37
CA ARG A 279 -22.19 -12.78 -3.27
C ARG A 279 -20.72 -13.14 -3.50
N LEU A 280 -19.88 -12.14 -3.70
CA LEU A 280 -18.44 -12.30 -3.95
C LEU A 280 -17.67 -11.58 -2.85
N GLU A 281 -16.80 -12.31 -2.17
CA GLU A 281 -15.85 -11.69 -1.25
C GLU A 281 -14.81 -10.93 -2.05
N GLN A 282 -14.50 -9.70 -1.64
CA GLN A 282 -13.55 -8.81 -2.32
C GLN A 282 -12.79 -7.97 -1.29
N ASN A 283 -11.52 -7.74 -1.56
CA ASN A 283 -10.75 -6.71 -0.88
C ASN A 283 -10.94 -5.37 -1.61
N LEU A 284 -11.44 -4.38 -0.91
CA LEU A 284 -11.79 -3.06 -1.47
C LEU A 284 -10.60 -2.36 -2.14
N PHE A 285 -9.39 -2.48 -1.59
CA PHE A 285 -8.20 -1.89 -2.21
C PHE A 285 -7.92 -2.49 -3.59
N SER A 286 -7.95 -3.83 -3.71
CA SER A 286 -7.75 -4.52 -4.99
C SER A 286 -8.91 -4.30 -5.95
N PHE A 287 -10.14 -4.24 -5.41
CA PHE A 287 -11.35 -4.09 -6.20
C PHE A 287 -11.51 -2.69 -6.82
N THR A 288 -10.93 -1.67 -6.18
CA THR A 288 -10.95 -0.27 -6.66
C THR A 288 -9.62 0.18 -7.27
N LEU A 289 -8.76 -0.78 -7.61
CA LEU A 289 -7.46 -0.52 -8.23
C LEU A 289 -7.67 0.16 -9.59
N PHE A 290 -7.01 1.31 -9.77
CA PHE A 290 -7.08 2.15 -10.98
C PHE A 290 -8.46 2.77 -11.29
N ASP A 291 -9.42 2.68 -10.38
CA ASP A 291 -10.71 3.34 -10.53
C ASP A 291 -10.60 4.85 -10.41
N SER A 292 -11.50 5.55 -11.07
CA SER A 292 -11.84 6.93 -10.73
C SER A 292 -12.54 7.02 -9.37
N TYR A 293 -12.63 8.20 -8.77
CA TYR A 293 -13.36 8.42 -7.51
C TYR A 293 -14.84 8.01 -7.61
N GLU A 294 -15.47 8.30 -8.74
CA GLU A 294 -16.87 7.93 -8.99
C GLU A 294 -17.06 6.42 -9.09
N GLU A 295 -16.18 5.72 -9.79
CA GLU A 295 -16.23 4.26 -9.92
C GLU A 295 -15.99 3.56 -8.58
N ALA A 296 -14.96 3.99 -7.85
CA ALA A 296 -14.65 3.46 -6.53
C ALA A 296 -15.82 3.64 -5.55
N TRP A 297 -16.45 4.84 -5.54
CA TRP A 297 -17.63 5.08 -4.72
C TRP A 297 -18.81 4.19 -5.11
N ARG A 298 -19.12 4.04 -6.41
CA ARG A 298 -20.22 3.17 -6.87
C ARG A 298 -20.02 1.72 -6.43
N LYS A 299 -18.79 1.23 -6.41
CA LYS A 299 -18.47 -0.10 -5.92
C LYS A 299 -18.78 -0.28 -4.44
N THR A 300 -18.67 0.77 -3.62
CA THR A 300 -19.03 0.70 -2.19
C THR A 300 -20.53 0.61 -1.92
N LEU A 301 -21.38 1.04 -2.85
CA LEU A 301 -22.84 1.00 -2.65
C LEU A 301 -23.40 -0.42 -2.49
N ASN A 302 -22.74 -1.42 -3.06
CA ASN A 302 -23.11 -2.82 -2.98
C ASN A 302 -22.10 -3.66 -2.17
N PHE A 303 -21.24 -2.98 -1.39
CA PHE A 303 -20.18 -3.61 -0.60
C PHE A 303 -20.57 -3.63 0.88
N SER A 304 -20.75 -4.83 1.43
CA SER A 304 -21.03 -5.07 2.84
C SER A 304 -19.80 -5.64 3.54
N GLN A 305 -19.53 -5.17 4.74
CA GLN A 305 -18.49 -5.71 5.63
C GLN A 305 -19.06 -6.72 6.64
N ASP A 306 -20.34 -7.05 6.53
CA ASP A 306 -21.00 -8.08 7.33
C ASP A 306 -20.88 -9.43 6.59
N PHE A 307 -20.21 -10.39 7.22
CA PHE A 307 -20.01 -11.76 6.72
C PHE A 307 -21.13 -12.69 7.10
#